data_0284029e077e6830736b8e0a393863bb
#
_entry.id   0284029e077e6830736b8e0a393863bb
#
_cell.length_a   1.000
_cell.length_b   1.000
_cell.length_c   1.000
_cell.angle_alpha   90.00
_cell.angle_beta   90.00
_cell.angle_gamma   90.00
#
_symmetry.space_group_name_H-M   'P 1'
#
loop_
_entity.id
_entity.type
_entity.pdbx_description
1 polymer ?
#
loop_
_entity_poly.entity_id
_entity_poly.type
_entity_poly.pdbx_seq_one_letter_code
_entity_poly.pdbx_strand_id
1 'polypeptide(L)'
;DFCLSRGLGDVYKRQVHVQNEPMADQKFPSCLWYGCDMRDFIKGYLGPEMEKAPKKAEIWLGTINGPFTDIRWPGPGNSPDCDYFDQFANTILSDDEARRYITGVGVQWGGKHQIDEILAAYPEMRVMQTESECGDSLNDWPQMEYIFRQMWRYFRVGAERYVYWNMALMEGGISTWGWRQNSLVTVSEEGKLTLQPEYYLMKHFSHFVKKGARYCPVQGRWAANTVAFENPDGTLVLVMGSSMNEDRPFTFTLGDESFTEIIPAHTIHTFVIEP
;
A
#
# COMPACT_ATOMS: atom_id res chain seq x y z
N ASP A 1 -4.95 11.28 -19.95
CA ASP A 1 -5.67 10.04 -20.18
C ASP A 1 -4.91 9.19 -21.17
N PHE A 2 -4.17 8.27 -20.66
CA PHE A 2 -3.19 7.58 -21.44
C PHE A 2 -3.79 6.57 -22.39
N CYS A 3 -3.22 6.48 -23.54
CA CYS A 3 -3.57 5.55 -24.63
C CYS A 3 -3.77 4.08 -24.21
N LEU A 4 -3.22 3.68 -23.10
CA LEU A 4 -3.39 2.33 -22.55
C LEU A 4 -4.84 2.00 -22.17
N SER A 5 -5.60 2.99 -21.71
CA SER A 5 -7.02 2.77 -21.39
C SER A 5 -7.91 2.70 -22.62
N ARG A 6 -7.48 3.26 -23.75
CA ARG A 6 -8.23 3.27 -25.00
C ARG A 6 -8.08 2.00 -25.83
N GLY A 7 -6.95 1.29 -25.66
CA GLY A 7 -6.67 0.04 -26.38
C GLY A 7 -7.30 -1.21 -25.78
N LEU A 8 -7.84 -1.12 -24.58
CA LEU A 8 -8.38 -2.26 -23.83
C LEU A 8 -9.92 -2.33 -23.80
N GLY A 9 -10.61 -1.58 -24.66
CA GLY A 9 -12.06 -1.62 -24.79
C GLY A 9 -12.77 -1.16 -23.49
N ASP A 10 -13.57 -2.00 -22.91
CA ASP A 10 -14.43 -1.68 -21.75
C ASP A 10 -13.72 -1.61 -20.39
N VAL A 11 -12.43 -1.26 -20.34
CA VAL A 11 -11.72 -1.03 -19.08
C VAL A 11 -12.12 0.31 -18.47
N TYR A 12 -12.74 0.27 -17.31
CA TYR A 12 -13.12 1.48 -16.56
C TYR A 12 -12.23 1.67 -15.35
N LYS A 13 -11.95 2.94 -15.02
CA LYS A 13 -11.43 3.29 -13.71
C LYS A 13 -12.50 2.95 -12.67
N ARG A 14 -12.16 2.08 -11.74
CA ARG A 14 -13.10 1.64 -10.68
C ARG A 14 -13.05 2.55 -9.45
N GLN A 15 -11.97 3.30 -9.31
CA GLN A 15 -11.68 4.12 -8.14
C GLN A 15 -11.18 5.49 -8.56
N VAL A 16 -11.59 6.50 -7.80
CA VAL A 16 -11.07 7.86 -7.85
C VAL A 16 -10.58 8.21 -6.46
N HIS A 17 -9.28 8.46 -6.32
CA HIS A 17 -8.70 9.07 -5.13
C HIS A 17 -8.73 10.58 -5.31
N VAL A 18 -9.23 11.32 -4.32
CA VAL A 18 -9.58 12.73 -4.47
C VAL A 18 -8.36 13.58 -4.81
N GLN A 19 -7.26 13.37 -4.08
CA GLN A 19 -6.02 14.13 -4.25
C GLN A 19 -4.82 13.26 -3.85
N ASN A 20 -3.76 13.27 -4.65
CA ASN A 20 -2.48 12.70 -4.24
C ASN A 20 -1.82 13.60 -3.20
N GLU A 21 -1.45 13.01 -2.06
CA GLU A 21 -0.71 13.67 -0.98
C GLU A 21 -1.28 15.04 -0.56
N PRO A 22 -2.53 15.09 -0.06
CA PRO A 22 -3.20 16.35 0.25
C PRO A 22 -2.52 17.16 1.37
N MET A 23 -1.59 16.55 2.10
CA MET A 23 -0.86 17.17 3.21
C MET A 23 0.56 17.59 2.80
N ALA A 24 0.95 17.50 1.52
CA ALA A 24 2.29 17.83 1.06
C ALA A 24 2.30 18.89 -0.04
N ASP A 25 3.23 19.84 0.10
CA ASP A 25 3.61 20.78 -0.96
C ASP A 25 5.04 20.47 -1.38
N GLN A 26 5.19 19.82 -2.53
CA GLN A 26 6.45 19.25 -2.99
C GLN A 26 6.90 19.90 -4.31
N LYS A 27 8.04 19.44 -4.85
CA LYS A 27 8.58 19.89 -6.14
C LYS A 27 7.69 19.47 -7.33
N PHE A 28 6.92 18.40 -7.18
CA PHE A 28 5.96 17.96 -8.18
C PHE A 28 4.65 18.77 -8.09
N PRO A 29 3.81 18.79 -9.13
CA PRO A 29 2.48 19.39 -9.05
C PRO A 29 1.69 18.81 -7.88
N SER A 30 1.44 19.63 -6.88
CA SER A 30 0.77 19.27 -5.64
C SER A 30 -0.33 20.27 -5.31
N CYS A 31 -1.24 19.90 -4.44
CA CYS A 31 -2.33 20.76 -3.98
C CYS A 31 -2.62 20.43 -2.51
N LEU A 32 -2.34 21.40 -1.64
CA LEU A 32 -2.69 21.28 -0.23
C LEU A 32 -4.20 21.40 -0.05
N TRP A 33 -4.74 20.52 0.78
CA TRP A 33 -6.15 20.52 1.16
C TRP A 33 -6.27 20.50 2.68
N TYR A 34 -7.22 21.29 3.18
CA TYR A 34 -7.73 21.12 4.55
C TYR A 34 -8.79 20.01 4.57
N GLY A 35 -8.93 19.32 5.69
CA GLY A 35 -9.95 18.28 5.84
C GLY A 35 -11.37 18.83 5.58
N CYS A 36 -11.68 20.04 6.05
CA CYS A 36 -12.98 20.68 5.82
C CYS A 36 -13.25 20.97 4.35
N ASP A 37 -12.25 21.44 3.60
CA ASP A 37 -12.41 21.74 2.17
C ASP A 37 -12.63 20.46 1.36
N MET A 38 -11.89 19.41 1.65
CA MET A 38 -12.07 18.11 0.99
C MET A 38 -13.42 17.48 1.34
N ARG A 39 -13.85 17.56 2.61
CA ARG A 39 -15.19 17.16 3.03
C ARG A 39 -16.27 17.86 2.20
N ASP A 40 -16.21 19.19 2.12
CA ASP A 40 -17.21 20.00 1.45
C ASP A 40 -17.19 19.77 -0.07
N PHE A 41 -16.02 19.54 -0.65
CA PHE A 41 -15.89 19.14 -2.06
C PHE A 41 -16.52 17.76 -2.32
N ILE A 42 -16.26 16.77 -1.47
CA ILE A 42 -16.83 15.43 -1.65
C ILE A 42 -18.35 15.48 -1.56
N LYS A 43 -18.91 16.09 -0.50
CA LYS A 43 -20.35 16.08 -0.30
C LYS A 43 -21.11 17.03 -1.22
N GLY A 44 -20.53 18.18 -1.56
CA GLY A 44 -21.20 19.21 -2.36
C GLY A 44 -21.08 19.02 -3.87
N TYR A 45 -20.03 18.36 -4.34
CA TYR A 45 -19.71 18.31 -5.76
C TYR A 45 -19.41 16.89 -6.25
N LEU A 46 -18.32 16.28 -5.77
CA LEU A 46 -17.83 15.00 -6.33
C LEU A 46 -18.83 13.86 -6.13
N GLY A 47 -19.36 13.71 -4.93
CA GLY A 47 -20.32 12.64 -4.60
C GLY A 47 -21.59 12.72 -5.44
N PRO A 48 -22.30 13.86 -5.45
CA PRO A 48 -23.49 14.04 -6.28
C PRO A 48 -23.26 13.83 -7.78
N GLU A 49 -22.11 14.28 -8.32
CA GLU A 49 -21.79 14.07 -9.73
C GLU A 49 -21.48 12.60 -10.05
N MET A 50 -20.80 11.89 -9.13
CA MET A 50 -20.55 10.46 -9.29
C MET A 50 -21.85 9.63 -9.21
N GLU A 51 -22.81 10.04 -8.40
CA GLU A 51 -24.13 9.37 -8.36
C GLU A 51 -24.91 9.50 -9.67
N LYS A 52 -24.77 10.62 -10.37
CA LYS A 52 -25.41 10.88 -11.67
C LYS A 52 -24.67 10.21 -12.83
N ALA A 53 -23.41 9.86 -12.65
CA ALA A 53 -22.58 9.30 -13.71
C ALA A 53 -23.13 7.95 -14.19
N PRO A 54 -23.19 7.70 -15.52
CA PRO A 54 -23.69 6.44 -16.07
C PRO A 54 -22.77 5.24 -15.73
N LYS A 55 -21.51 5.50 -15.45
CA LYS A 55 -20.52 4.54 -14.98
C LYS A 55 -19.93 5.05 -13.67
N LYS A 56 -20.31 4.40 -12.58
CA LYS A 56 -19.91 4.81 -11.24
C LYS A 56 -18.51 4.31 -10.92
N ALA A 57 -17.63 5.20 -10.46
CA ALA A 57 -16.39 4.84 -9.81
C ALA A 57 -16.55 5.00 -8.28
N GLU A 58 -15.87 4.16 -7.54
CA GLU A 58 -15.75 4.32 -6.08
C GLU A 58 -14.96 5.58 -5.75
N ILE A 59 -15.44 6.39 -4.81
CA ILE A 59 -14.67 7.52 -4.28
C ILE A 59 -13.86 7.01 -3.09
N TRP A 60 -12.56 7.24 -3.14
CA TRP A 60 -11.63 6.93 -2.07
C TRP A 60 -11.03 8.21 -1.51
N LEU A 61 -11.10 8.36 -0.20
CA LEU A 61 -10.43 9.46 0.50
C LEU A 61 -8.92 9.32 0.36
N GLY A 62 -8.24 10.40 0.07
CA GLY A 62 -6.79 10.44 -0.01
C GLY A 62 -6.27 10.58 -1.44
N THR A 63 -5.01 10.33 -1.67
CA THR A 63 -4.12 9.43 -0.88
C THR A 63 -3.47 10.15 0.31
N ILE A 64 -3.80 9.75 1.52
CA ILE A 64 -3.33 10.39 2.75
C ILE A 64 -1.86 10.03 2.97
N ASN A 65 -0.99 11.06 3.08
CA ASN A 65 0.46 10.89 3.18
C ASN A 65 1.05 11.28 4.56
N GLY A 66 0.24 11.69 5.50
CA GLY A 66 0.62 12.08 6.85
C GLY A 66 -0.48 11.73 7.86
N PRO A 67 -0.30 12.09 9.13
CA PRO A 67 0.93 12.61 9.71
C PRO A 67 2.01 11.54 9.93
N PHE A 68 3.25 11.99 10.14
CA PHE A 68 4.30 11.13 10.67
C PHE A 68 4.23 11.21 12.19
N THR A 69 3.70 10.18 12.83
CA THR A 69 3.48 10.19 14.30
C THR A 69 4.76 9.96 15.10
N ASP A 70 5.76 9.36 14.48
CA ASP A 70 7.06 9.04 15.06
C ASP A 70 8.14 10.11 14.78
N ILE A 71 7.90 10.99 13.81
CA ILE A 71 8.80 12.08 13.47
C ILE A 71 7.96 13.34 13.24
N ARG A 72 8.21 14.37 14.03
CA ARG A 72 7.70 15.70 13.73
C ARG A 72 8.48 16.27 12.56
N TRP A 73 7.90 16.25 11.37
CA TRP A 73 8.53 16.81 10.18
C TRP A 73 8.39 18.33 10.16
N PRO A 74 9.48 19.08 10.45
CA PRO A 74 9.44 20.55 10.49
C PRO A 74 9.70 21.11 9.10
N GLY A 75 8.90 20.77 8.10
CA GLY A 75 9.13 21.25 6.74
C GLY A 75 8.10 22.28 6.31
N PRO A 76 8.46 23.27 5.46
CA PRO A 76 7.48 23.98 4.68
C PRO A 76 6.75 22.97 3.79
N GLY A 77 5.44 23.04 3.73
CA GLY A 77 4.67 22.21 2.83
C GLY A 77 3.78 21.15 3.44
N ASN A 78 3.64 21.13 4.77
CA ASN A 78 2.59 20.34 5.39
C ASN A 78 1.31 21.15 5.53
N SER A 79 0.18 20.52 5.24
CA SER A 79 -1.13 21.08 5.57
C SER A 79 -1.22 21.33 7.08
N PRO A 80 -1.88 22.40 7.54
CA PRO A 80 -2.18 22.59 8.96
C PRO A 80 -2.95 21.44 9.59
N ASP A 81 -3.65 20.64 8.80
CA ASP A 81 -4.43 19.48 9.23
C ASP A 81 -3.61 18.19 9.26
N CYS A 82 -2.28 18.25 9.33
CA CYS A 82 -1.46 17.04 9.21
C CYS A 82 -0.96 16.43 10.52
N ASP A 83 -1.24 17.04 11.66
CA ASP A 83 -0.63 16.61 12.94
C ASP A 83 -1.29 15.37 13.53
N TYR A 84 -2.60 15.19 13.35
CA TYR A 84 -3.36 14.10 13.96
C TYR A 84 -4.48 13.60 13.05
N PHE A 85 -4.89 12.37 13.26
CA PHE A 85 -5.99 11.72 12.53
C PHE A 85 -7.28 12.55 12.52
N ASP A 86 -7.68 13.10 13.63
CA ASP A 86 -8.91 13.87 13.79
C ASP A 86 -8.89 15.21 13.05
N GLN A 87 -7.73 15.72 12.70
CA GLN A 87 -7.63 16.98 11.96
C GLN A 87 -7.89 16.83 10.45
N PHE A 88 -7.61 15.69 9.86
CA PHE A 88 -7.86 15.48 8.44
C PHE A 88 -8.89 14.37 8.19
N ALA A 89 -8.51 13.12 8.46
CA ALA A 89 -9.36 11.98 8.10
C ALA A 89 -10.68 11.99 8.88
N ASN A 90 -10.65 12.24 10.19
CA ASN A 90 -11.86 12.28 11.00
C ASN A 90 -12.74 13.48 10.70
N THR A 91 -12.17 14.65 10.38
CA THR A 91 -12.95 15.83 9.92
C THR A 91 -13.83 15.50 8.71
N ILE A 92 -13.36 14.63 7.83
CA ILE A 92 -14.12 14.20 6.65
C ILE A 92 -15.06 13.05 6.98
N LEU A 93 -14.57 12.02 7.65
CA LEU A 93 -15.31 10.78 7.89
C LEU A 93 -16.39 10.92 8.98
N SER A 94 -16.28 11.88 9.87
CA SER A 94 -17.32 12.18 10.88
C SER A 94 -18.56 12.88 10.29
N ASP A 95 -18.46 13.45 9.11
CA ASP A 95 -19.59 14.02 8.38
C ASP A 95 -20.30 12.90 7.61
N ASP A 96 -21.48 12.49 8.08
CA ASP A 96 -22.26 11.41 7.48
C ASP A 96 -22.65 11.67 6.02
N GLU A 97 -22.86 12.93 5.64
CA GLU A 97 -23.17 13.30 4.25
C GLU A 97 -21.96 13.15 3.31
N ALA A 98 -20.76 13.41 3.80
CA ALA A 98 -19.54 13.17 3.05
C ALA A 98 -19.21 11.67 3.04
N ARG A 99 -19.25 11.02 4.22
CA ARG A 99 -18.88 9.62 4.40
C ARG A 99 -19.69 8.67 3.54
N ARG A 100 -20.98 8.91 3.32
CA ARG A 100 -21.85 8.06 2.47
C ARG A 100 -21.34 7.89 1.04
N TYR A 101 -20.53 8.81 0.53
CA TYR A 101 -19.94 8.73 -0.80
C TYR A 101 -18.59 8.02 -0.83
N ILE A 102 -17.95 7.85 0.33
CA ILE A 102 -16.59 7.34 0.47
C ILE A 102 -16.64 5.82 0.65
N THR A 103 -16.02 5.09 -0.27
CA THR A 103 -15.95 3.63 -0.21
C THR A 103 -14.77 3.14 0.62
N GLY A 104 -13.71 3.91 0.70
CA GLY A 104 -12.50 3.54 1.43
C GLY A 104 -11.48 4.67 1.50
N VAL A 105 -10.35 4.39 2.13
CA VAL A 105 -9.26 5.34 2.35
C VAL A 105 -7.98 4.81 1.73
N GLY A 106 -7.35 5.64 0.90
CA GLY A 106 -6.02 5.39 0.36
C GLY A 106 -4.96 6.07 1.23
N VAL A 107 -3.94 5.32 1.63
CA VAL A 107 -2.84 5.83 2.47
C VAL A 107 -1.48 5.52 1.86
N GLN A 108 -0.53 6.40 2.08
CA GLN A 108 0.86 6.24 1.70
C GLN A 108 1.78 6.97 2.68
N TRP A 109 3.08 6.66 2.67
CA TRP A 109 4.07 7.28 3.56
C TRP A 109 3.62 7.30 5.03
N GLY A 110 3.58 8.50 5.64
CA GLY A 110 3.12 8.69 7.01
C GLY A 110 1.65 8.33 7.26
N GLY A 111 0.81 8.36 6.23
CA GLY A 111 -0.60 8.00 6.32
C GLY A 111 -0.86 6.57 6.81
N LYS A 112 0.14 5.67 6.72
CA LYS A 112 0.07 4.33 7.30
C LYS A 112 -0.21 4.31 8.81
N HIS A 113 0.15 5.37 9.51
CA HIS A 113 -0.05 5.49 10.96
C HIS A 113 -1.52 5.77 11.33
N GLN A 114 -2.35 6.15 10.36
CA GLN A 114 -3.77 6.42 10.59
C GLN A 114 -4.67 5.19 10.43
N ILE A 115 -4.15 4.07 9.91
CA ILE A 115 -4.99 2.92 9.55
C ILE A 115 -5.72 2.35 10.75
N ASP A 116 -5.02 2.13 11.86
CA ASP A 116 -5.61 1.58 13.10
C ASP A 116 -6.70 2.50 13.64
N GLU A 117 -6.49 3.80 13.61
CA GLU A 117 -7.44 4.81 14.08
C GLU A 117 -8.66 4.91 13.17
N ILE A 118 -8.46 4.87 11.85
CA ILE A 118 -9.53 4.85 10.85
C ILE A 118 -10.43 3.62 11.08
N LEU A 119 -9.85 2.43 11.18
CA LEU A 119 -10.60 1.20 11.34
C LEU A 119 -11.22 1.04 12.73
N ALA A 120 -10.64 1.64 13.77
CA ALA A 120 -11.25 1.69 15.10
C ALA A 120 -12.48 2.60 15.13
N ALA A 121 -12.45 3.73 14.42
CA ALA A 121 -13.56 4.69 14.37
C ALA A 121 -14.63 4.32 13.32
N TYR A 122 -14.20 3.77 12.18
CA TYR A 122 -15.03 3.45 11.01
C TYR A 122 -14.69 2.04 10.49
N PRO A 123 -15.12 0.98 11.19
CA PRO A 123 -14.76 -0.39 10.85
C PRO A 123 -15.30 -0.88 9.49
N GLU A 124 -16.28 -0.16 8.93
CA GLU A 124 -16.81 -0.41 7.59
C GLU A 124 -15.90 0.14 6.47
N MET A 125 -14.96 1.01 6.78
CA MET A 125 -14.08 1.61 5.78
C MET A 125 -13.06 0.59 5.27
N ARG A 126 -12.94 0.53 3.96
CA ARG A 126 -11.88 -0.21 3.30
C ARG A 126 -10.61 0.64 3.29
N VAL A 127 -9.47 0.02 3.47
CA VAL A 127 -8.17 0.72 3.45
C VAL A 127 -7.24 0.07 2.42
N MET A 128 -6.50 0.88 1.69
CA MET A 128 -5.43 0.39 0.82
C MET A 128 -4.18 1.25 0.92
N GLN A 129 -3.04 0.62 0.79
CA GLN A 129 -1.80 1.32 0.52
C GLN A 129 -1.75 1.66 -0.98
N THR A 130 -1.43 2.90 -1.30
CA THR A 130 -1.51 3.44 -2.67
C THR A 130 -0.16 3.69 -3.32
N GLU A 131 0.90 3.82 -2.50
CA GLU A 131 2.25 4.08 -2.96
C GLU A 131 3.27 3.60 -1.93
N SER A 132 4.30 2.86 -2.36
CA SER A 132 5.38 2.42 -1.47
C SER A 132 6.44 3.51 -1.30
N GLU A 133 7.24 3.38 -0.24
CA GLU A 133 8.50 4.10 -0.09
C GLU A 133 9.48 3.64 -1.16
N CYS A 134 9.92 4.56 -1.99
CA CYS A 134 10.56 4.27 -3.27
C CYS A 134 12.07 4.00 -3.22
N GLY A 135 12.69 3.94 -2.03
CA GLY A 135 14.13 3.67 -1.89
C GLY A 135 15.03 4.80 -2.40
N ASP A 136 16.25 4.43 -2.76
CA ASP A 136 17.37 5.34 -3.07
C ASP A 136 18.10 5.03 -4.39
N SER A 137 17.48 4.23 -5.25
CA SER A 137 18.01 3.68 -6.52
C SER A 137 19.07 2.57 -6.41
N LEU A 138 19.41 2.09 -5.22
CA LEU A 138 20.35 0.98 -5.08
C LEU A 138 19.74 -0.35 -5.54
N ASN A 139 18.43 -0.49 -5.46
CA ASN A 139 17.70 -1.72 -5.81
C ASN A 139 18.32 -2.95 -5.12
N ASP A 140 18.65 -2.80 -3.84
CA ASP A 140 19.39 -3.81 -3.09
C ASP A 140 18.45 -4.69 -2.23
N TRP A 141 19.02 -5.75 -1.69
CA TRP A 141 18.30 -6.72 -0.87
C TRP A 141 17.77 -6.11 0.44
N PRO A 142 18.52 -5.27 1.18
CA PRO A 142 18.01 -4.60 2.39
C PRO A 142 16.76 -3.76 2.16
N GLN A 143 16.66 -3.06 1.03
CA GLN A 143 15.46 -2.31 0.69
C GLN A 143 14.28 -3.24 0.43
N MET A 144 14.48 -4.36 -0.25
CA MET A 144 13.43 -5.35 -0.46
C MET A 144 12.93 -5.94 0.86
N GLU A 145 13.83 -6.24 1.83
CA GLU A 145 13.45 -6.70 3.17
C GLU A 145 12.66 -5.62 3.94
N TYR A 146 13.01 -4.35 3.75
CA TYR A 146 12.24 -3.23 4.30
C TYR A 146 10.83 -3.18 3.71
N ILE A 147 10.69 -3.32 2.40
CA ILE A 147 9.37 -3.36 1.72
C ILE A 147 8.55 -4.56 2.20
N PHE A 148 9.16 -5.74 2.37
CA PHE A 148 8.45 -6.88 2.97
C PHE A 148 7.85 -6.54 4.34
N ARG A 149 8.62 -5.87 5.22
CA ARG A 149 8.12 -5.43 6.54
C ARG A 149 7.00 -4.41 6.44
N GLN A 150 7.05 -3.51 5.44
CA GLN A 150 5.94 -2.59 5.17
C GLN A 150 4.69 -3.38 4.74
N MET A 151 4.80 -4.32 3.80
CA MET A 151 3.67 -5.16 3.37
C MET A 151 3.08 -5.94 4.54
N TRP A 152 3.92 -6.54 5.39
CA TRP A 152 3.48 -7.21 6.61
C TRP A 152 2.67 -6.27 7.51
N ARG A 153 3.16 -5.05 7.73
CA ARG A 153 2.46 -4.05 8.56
C ARG A 153 1.10 -3.67 7.96
N TYR A 154 1.07 -3.33 6.67
CA TYR A 154 -0.16 -2.92 6.00
C TYR A 154 -1.23 -4.01 6.03
N PHE A 155 -0.89 -5.24 5.70
CA PHE A 155 -1.86 -6.34 5.72
C PHE A 155 -2.32 -6.68 7.13
N ARG A 156 -1.41 -6.67 8.10
CA ARG A 156 -1.73 -6.93 9.50
C ARG A 156 -2.74 -5.94 10.08
N VAL A 157 -2.69 -4.69 9.69
CA VAL A 157 -3.60 -3.64 10.15
C VAL A 157 -4.85 -3.48 9.28
N GLY A 158 -5.05 -4.33 8.27
CA GLY A 158 -6.29 -4.42 7.52
C GLY A 158 -6.28 -3.78 6.13
N ALA A 159 -5.12 -3.39 5.60
CA ALA A 159 -5.05 -2.91 4.22
C ALA A 159 -5.37 -4.06 3.23
N GLU A 160 -6.29 -3.81 2.30
CA GLU A 160 -6.73 -4.80 1.32
C GLU A 160 -5.80 -4.92 0.11
N ARG A 161 -4.94 -3.93 -0.12
CA ARG A 161 -4.08 -3.83 -1.30
C ARG A 161 -2.78 -3.15 -0.97
N TYR A 162 -1.75 -3.55 -1.71
CA TYR A 162 -0.45 -2.92 -1.69
C TYR A 162 -0.02 -2.60 -3.12
N VAL A 163 0.31 -1.34 -3.39
CA VAL A 163 0.74 -0.86 -4.71
C VAL A 163 2.20 -0.43 -4.62
N TYR A 164 3.06 -1.13 -5.37
CA TYR A 164 4.48 -0.77 -5.42
C TYR A 164 4.71 0.41 -6.39
N TRP A 165 5.55 1.33 -6.01
CA TRP A 165 6.02 2.45 -6.82
C TRP A 165 7.56 2.50 -6.78
N ASN A 166 8.25 2.38 -7.92
CA ASN A 166 7.84 2.48 -9.32
C ASN A 166 7.86 1.10 -10.01
N MET A 167 7.09 0.93 -11.08
CA MET A 167 7.10 -0.31 -11.84
C MET A 167 8.38 -0.45 -12.68
N ALA A 168 8.78 0.58 -13.42
CA ALA A 168 9.96 0.56 -14.27
C ALA A 168 10.64 1.93 -14.31
N LEU A 169 11.96 1.97 -14.19
CA LEU A 169 12.79 3.16 -14.32
C LEU A 169 14.04 2.85 -15.15
N MET A 170 14.64 3.89 -15.73
CA MET A 170 15.97 3.80 -16.31
C MET A 170 17.01 3.50 -15.21
N GLU A 171 18.14 2.90 -15.59
CA GLU A 171 19.26 2.69 -14.67
C GLU A 171 19.64 3.99 -13.95
N GLY A 172 19.97 3.87 -12.65
CA GLY A 172 20.20 5.01 -11.77
C GLY A 172 18.95 5.58 -11.12
N GLY A 173 17.74 5.26 -11.62
CA GLY A 173 16.47 5.53 -10.96
C GLY A 173 16.22 6.97 -10.56
N ILE A 174 16.73 7.95 -11.32
CA ILE A 174 16.55 9.37 -11.00
C ILE A 174 15.25 9.86 -11.62
N SER A 175 14.35 10.35 -10.78
CA SER A 175 13.10 10.97 -11.23
C SER A 175 13.34 12.33 -11.88
N THR A 176 12.34 12.84 -12.59
CA THR A 176 12.34 14.22 -13.15
C THR A 176 12.61 15.29 -12.09
N TRP A 177 12.30 15.00 -10.84
CA TRP A 177 12.47 15.91 -9.69
C TRP A 177 13.84 15.78 -9.02
N GLY A 178 14.71 14.90 -9.54
CA GLY A 178 16.06 14.66 -9.03
C GLY A 178 16.11 13.71 -7.83
N TRP A 179 15.03 12.99 -7.51
CA TRP A 179 15.04 11.98 -6.46
C TRP A 179 15.50 10.63 -7.00
N ARG A 180 16.31 9.95 -6.21
CA ARG A 180 16.68 8.56 -6.46
C ARG A 180 15.58 7.65 -6.00
N GLN A 181 15.26 6.65 -6.83
CA GLN A 181 14.13 5.76 -6.60
C GLN A 181 14.45 4.34 -7.08
N ASN A 182 13.96 3.35 -6.35
CA ASN A 182 13.95 1.96 -6.78
C ASN A 182 12.78 1.71 -7.75
N SER A 183 12.87 0.61 -8.48
CA SER A 183 11.80 0.12 -9.32
C SER A 183 11.78 -1.41 -9.36
N LEU A 184 10.64 -2.00 -9.74
CA LEU A 184 10.57 -3.45 -9.94
C LEU A 184 11.47 -3.90 -11.10
N VAL A 185 11.59 -3.05 -12.11
CA VAL A 185 12.39 -3.32 -13.31
C VAL A 185 13.23 -2.10 -13.63
N THR A 186 14.52 -2.29 -13.84
CA THR A 186 15.37 -1.25 -14.42
C THR A 186 15.61 -1.52 -15.90
N VAL A 187 15.71 -0.44 -16.67
CA VAL A 187 15.93 -0.47 -18.12
C VAL A 187 17.25 0.20 -18.43
N SER A 188 18.19 -0.51 -19.10
CA SER A 188 19.44 0.11 -19.56
C SER A 188 19.21 1.03 -20.76
N GLU A 189 20.21 1.81 -21.14
CA GLU A 189 20.15 2.66 -22.33
C GLU A 189 19.96 1.84 -23.63
N GLU A 190 20.47 0.59 -23.67
CA GLU A 190 20.30 -0.34 -24.78
C GLU A 190 18.93 -1.09 -24.74
N GLY A 191 18.08 -0.79 -23.76
CA GLY A 191 16.75 -1.41 -23.61
C GLY A 191 16.78 -2.78 -22.92
N LYS A 192 17.87 -3.17 -22.28
CA LYS A 192 17.92 -4.42 -21.50
C LYS A 192 17.12 -4.25 -20.18
N LEU A 193 16.26 -5.22 -19.90
CA LEU A 193 15.48 -5.26 -18.69
C LEU A 193 16.20 -6.07 -17.59
N THR A 194 16.26 -5.52 -16.39
CA THR A 194 16.77 -6.20 -15.20
C THR A 194 15.67 -6.21 -14.13
N LEU A 195 15.26 -7.42 -13.70
CA LEU A 195 14.30 -7.60 -12.62
C LEU A 195 15.01 -7.40 -11.29
N GLN A 196 14.47 -6.52 -10.45
CA GLN A 196 15.06 -6.14 -9.18
C GLN A 196 14.52 -7.00 -8.00
N PRO A 197 15.17 -6.99 -6.83
CA PRO A 197 14.71 -7.78 -5.67
C PRO A 197 13.23 -7.57 -5.33
N GLU A 198 12.74 -6.34 -5.41
CA GLU A 198 11.34 -6.01 -5.13
C GLU A 198 10.36 -6.61 -6.15
N TYR A 199 10.80 -6.87 -7.39
CA TYR A 199 10.00 -7.61 -8.37
C TYR A 199 9.70 -9.02 -7.86
N TYR A 200 10.72 -9.70 -7.34
CA TYR A 200 10.55 -11.05 -6.80
C TYR A 200 9.70 -11.04 -5.53
N LEU A 201 9.88 -10.04 -4.66
CA LEU A 201 9.01 -9.85 -3.51
C LEU A 201 7.53 -9.73 -3.94
N MET A 202 7.24 -8.82 -4.86
CA MET A 202 5.87 -8.65 -5.36
C MET A 202 5.33 -9.92 -6.00
N LYS A 203 6.18 -10.71 -6.67
CA LYS A 203 5.82 -12.00 -7.26
C LYS A 203 5.40 -13.02 -6.20
N HIS A 204 6.06 -13.08 -5.03
CA HIS A 204 5.66 -13.96 -3.93
C HIS A 204 4.21 -13.71 -3.50
N PHE A 205 3.75 -12.48 -3.49
CA PHE A 205 2.36 -12.15 -3.18
C PHE A 205 1.45 -12.33 -4.40
N SER A 206 1.75 -11.65 -5.50
CA SER A 206 0.83 -11.56 -6.65
C SER A 206 0.60 -12.89 -7.38
N HIS A 207 1.53 -13.84 -7.28
CA HIS A 207 1.40 -15.15 -7.91
C HIS A 207 0.56 -16.12 -7.05
N PHE A 208 0.75 -16.11 -5.74
CA PHE A 208 0.18 -17.11 -4.83
C PHE A 208 -1.08 -16.63 -4.12
N VAL A 209 -1.17 -15.36 -3.76
CA VAL A 209 -2.34 -14.78 -3.08
C VAL A 209 -3.38 -14.37 -4.11
N LYS A 210 -4.54 -15.01 -4.09
CA LYS A 210 -5.59 -14.80 -5.10
C LYS A 210 -6.53 -13.67 -4.70
N LYS A 211 -7.18 -13.06 -5.68
CA LYS A 211 -8.23 -12.08 -5.44
C LYS A 211 -9.32 -12.69 -4.56
N GLY A 212 -9.64 -12.02 -3.45
CA GLY A 212 -10.61 -12.50 -2.46
C GLY A 212 -9.99 -13.34 -1.35
N ALA A 213 -8.66 -13.49 -1.32
CA ALA A 213 -7.96 -14.09 -0.19
C ALA A 213 -8.20 -13.29 1.10
N ARG A 214 -8.23 -13.98 2.22
CA ARG A 214 -8.38 -13.40 3.55
C ARG A 214 -7.07 -13.45 4.32
N TYR A 215 -6.72 -12.34 4.95
CA TYR A 215 -5.57 -12.31 5.84
C TYR A 215 -5.80 -13.21 7.05
N CYS A 216 -4.80 -14.05 7.38
CA CYS A 216 -4.79 -14.92 8.54
C CYS A 216 -3.76 -14.39 9.56
N PRO A 217 -4.19 -14.03 10.79
CA PRO A 217 -3.26 -13.60 11.82
C PRO A 217 -2.25 -14.68 12.17
N VAL A 218 -0.97 -14.34 12.16
CA VAL A 218 0.13 -15.21 12.57
C VAL A 218 0.57 -14.82 13.98
N GLN A 219 0.80 -15.81 14.84
CA GLN A 219 1.25 -15.62 16.22
C GLN A 219 2.57 -16.37 16.47
N GLY A 220 3.33 -15.93 17.44
CA GLY A 220 4.58 -16.56 17.83
C GLY A 220 5.79 -15.63 17.73
N ARG A 221 6.97 -16.18 18.03
CA ARG A 221 8.21 -15.38 18.14
C ARG A 221 8.60 -14.67 16.85
N TRP A 222 8.34 -15.27 15.71
CA TRP A 222 8.72 -14.78 14.38
C TRP A 222 7.52 -14.37 13.53
N ALA A 223 6.41 -14.04 14.18
CA ALA A 223 5.19 -13.62 13.48
C ALA A 223 5.39 -12.41 12.55
N ALA A 224 6.30 -11.50 12.89
CA ALA A 224 6.65 -10.35 12.04
C ALA A 224 7.43 -10.73 10.76
N ASN A 225 7.86 -11.97 10.65
CA ASN A 225 8.53 -12.50 9.47
C ASN A 225 7.59 -13.23 8.50
N THR A 226 6.29 -13.35 8.84
CA THR A 226 5.34 -14.14 8.04
C THR A 226 4.05 -13.38 7.83
N VAL A 227 3.58 -13.39 6.60
CA VAL A 227 2.23 -12.94 6.22
C VAL A 227 1.48 -14.16 5.70
N ALA A 228 0.28 -14.40 6.22
CA ALA A 228 -0.51 -15.57 5.84
C ALA A 228 -1.88 -15.15 5.26
N PHE A 229 -2.33 -15.90 4.26
CA PHE A 229 -3.63 -15.71 3.62
C PHE A 229 -4.30 -17.05 3.36
N GLU A 230 -5.61 -17.05 3.45
CA GLU A 230 -6.47 -18.13 2.96
C GLU A 230 -7.10 -17.69 1.64
N ASN A 231 -6.77 -18.40 0.56
CA ASN A 231 -7.38 -18.19 -0.75
C ASN A 231 -8.85 -18.65 -0.80
N PRO A 232 -9.65 -18.18 -1.77
CA PRO A 232 -11.05 -18.62 -1.89
C PRO A 232 -11.26 -20.12 -2.12
N ASP A 233 -10.25 -20.83 -2.57
CA ASP A 233 -10.24 -22.29 -2.76
C ASP A 233 -9.83 -23.08 -1.50
N GLY A 234 -9.58 -22.38 -0.40
CA GLY A 234 -9.14 -22.97 0.88
C GLY A 234 -7.63 -23.16 1.00
N THR A 235 -6.87 -22.90 -0.06
CA THR A 235 -5.40 -22.96 -0.03
C THR A 235 -4.84 -21.92 0.94
N LEU A 236 -3.97 -22.32 1.86
CA LEU A 236 -3.23 -21.38 2.71
C LEU A 236 -1.90 -21.01 2.08
N VAL A 237 -1.62 -19.72 2.07
CA VAL A 237 -0.38 -19.15 1.53
C VAL A 237 0.35 -18.40 2.64
N LEU A 238 1.57 -18.83 2.96
CA LEU A 238 2.45 -18.16 3.91
C LEU A 238 3.63 -17.58 3.14
N VAL A 239 3.77 -16.26 3.16
CA VAL A 239 4.94 -15.57 2.63
C VAL A 239 5.82 -15.16 3.80
N MET A 240 7.03 -15.70 3.84
CA MET A 240 7.98 -15.48 4.91
C MET A 240 9.23 -14.77 4.41
N GLY A 241 9.64 -13.69 5.09
CA GLY A 241 10.89 -12.97 4.85
C GLY A 241 11.87 -13.16 6.00
N SER A 242 13.12 -13.54 5.70
CA SER A 242 14.21 -13.64 6.67
C SER A 242 15.22 -12.52 6.42
N SER A 243 15.31 -11.58 7.35
CA SER A 243 16.38 -10.57 7.41
C SER A 243 17.46 -10.94 8.46
N MET A 244 17.55 -12.19 8.82
CA MET A 244 18.54 -12.70 9.77
C MET A 244 19.88 -12.98 9.09
N ASN A 245 20.96 -12.89 9.86
CA ASN A 245 22.32 -13.17 9.38
C ASN A 245 22.70 -14.66 9.43
N GLU A 246 21.79 -15.52 9.87
CA GLU A 246 22.02 -16.97 10.03
C GLU A 246 20.79 -17.74 9.58
N ASP A 247 21.02 -18.93 9.02
CA ASP A 247 19.97 -19.89 8.73
C ASP A 247 19.32 -20.36 10.04
N ARG A 248 17.99 -20.46 10.05
CA ARG A 248 17.26 -20.83 11.26
C ARG A 248 16.12 -21.79 10.98
N PRO A 249 15.87 -22.74 11.88
CA PRO A 249 14.68 -23.57 11.81
C PRO A 249 13.44 -22.74 12.23
N PHE A 250 12.41 -22.83 11.43
CA PHE A 250 11.08 -22.30 11.72
C PHE A 250 10.08 -23.43 11.75
N THR A 251 9.33 -23.52 12.84
CA THR A 251 8.21 -24.43 12.96
C THR A 251 6.92 -23.68 12.80
N PHE A 252 6.14 -24.10 11.82
CA PHE A 252 4.79 -23.61 11.54
C PHE A 252 3.79 -24.61 12.10
N THR A 253 2.78 -24.11 12.81
CA THR A 253 1.71 -24.93 13.39
C THR A 253 0.36 -24.45 12.90
N LEU A 254 -0.44 -25.35 12.41
CA LEU A 254 -1.83 -25.12 11.98
C LEU A 254 -2.73 -26.18 12.63
N GLY A 255 -3.52 -25.77 13.62
CA GLY A 255 -4.26 -26.72 14.44
C GLY A 255 -3.32 -27.68 15.17
N ASP A 256 -3.50 -28.96 14.94
CA ASP A 256 -2.69 -30.05 15.53
C ASP A 256 -1.50 -30.46 14.64
N GLU A 257 -1.40 -29.90 13.45
CA GLU A 257 -0.32 -30.21 12.51
C GLU A 257 0.81 -29.20 12.59
N SER A 258 2.04 -29.65 12.36
CA SER A 258 3.20 -28.78 12.28
C SER A 258 4.24 -29.29 11.30
N PHE A 259 4.96 -28.35 10.67
CA PHE A 259 6.14 -28.66 9.89
C PHE A 259 7.28 -27.69 10.24
N THR A 260 8.51 -28.15 10.04
CA THR A 260 9.71 -27.35 10.33
C THR A 260 10.56 -27.29 9.08
N GLU A 261 10.97 -26.07 8.72
CA GLU A 261 11.89 -25.80 7.62
C GLU A 261 13.07 -24.95 8.09
N ILE A 262 14.22 -25.17 7.50
CA ILE A 262 15.39 -24.31 7.70
C ILE A 262 15.27 -23.17 6.69
N ILE A 263 15.08 -21.96 7.20
CA ILE A 263 14.97 -20.75 6.39
C ILE A 263 16.37 -20.10 6.34
N PRO A 264 16.97 -20.02 5.15
CA PRO A 264 18.26 -19.38 4.99
C PRO A 264 18.22 -17.88 5.33
N ALA A 265 19.37 -17.37 5.70
CA ALA A 265 19.58 -15.94 5.93
C ALA A 265 19.26 -15.13 4.67
N HIS A 266 18.67 -13.95 4.84
CA HIS A 266 18.38 -13.00 3.75
C HIS A 266 17.61 -13.61 2.57
N THR A 267 16.50 -14.32 2.86
CA THR A 267 15.68 -14.98 1.84
C THR A 267 14.19 -14.68 2.01
N ILE A 268 13.43 -14.90 0.93
CA ILE A 268 11.96 -14.91 0.94
C ILE A 268 11.47 -16.26 0.45
N HIS A 269 10.50 -16.81 1.15
CA HIS A 269 9.87 -18.09 0.86
C HIS A 269 8.36 -17.96 0.79
N THR A 270 7.74 -18.78 -0.04
CA THR A 270 6.29 -18.98 -0.01
C THR A 270 6.01 -20.46 0.23
N PHE A 271 5.21 -20.72 1.23
CA PHE A 271 4.65 -22.04 1.51
C PHE A 271 3.19 -22.03 1.08
N VAL A 272 2.80 -23.06 0.35
CA VAL A 272 1.43 -23.29 -0.10
C VAL A 272 0.97 -24.58 0.53
N ILE A 273 -0.10 -24.51 1.31
CA ILE A 273 -0.68 -25.64 2.00
C ILE A 273 -2.05 -25.89 1.42
N GLU A 274 -2.20 -27.05 0.79
CA GLU A 274 -3.48 -27.48 0.22
C GLU A 274 -4.46 -27.82 1.32
N PRO A 275 -5.79 -27.67 1.08
CA PRO A 275 -6.84 -27.96 2.06
C PRO A 275 -6.84 -29.39 2.54
#